data_0a678c034e49e5d211472d1447ce5fb5
#
_entry.id   0a678c034e49e5d211472d1447ce5fb5
#
_cell.length_a   1.000
_cell.length_b   1.000
_cell.length_c   1.000
_cell.angle_alpha   90.00
_cell.angle_beta   90.00
_cell.angle_gamma   90.00
#
_symmetry.space_group_name_H-M   'P 1'
#
loop_
_entity.id
_entity.type
_entity.pdbx_description
1 polymer ?
#
loop_
_entity_poly.entity_id
_entity_poly.type
_entity_poly.pdbx_seq_one_letter_code
_entity_poly.pdbx_strand_id
1 'polypeptide(L)'
;MVASKKQNKKKYDVIIIGGLGHVGLPLGLALAEKGLKVCLHDKDTKNAELVRKGIMPFIEYEAEPILEKLVKKKDALTFSSDVREVSQARYV
;
A
#
# COMPACT_ATOMS: atom_id res chain seq x y z
N MET A 1 -19.10 6.33 -3.37
CA MET A 1 -18.83 7.07 -3.46
C MET A 1 -18.55 7.95 -3.90
N VAL A 2 -18.58 8.42 -4.26
CA VAL A 2 -18.22 9.19 -4.61
C VAL A 2 -17.93 10.05 -4.61
N ALA A 3 -17.75 10.05 -4.88
CA ALA A 3 -16.99 11.05 -4.43
C ALA A 3 -17.05 12.24 -5.24
N SER A 4 -17.42 13.26 -4.66
CA SER A 4 -17.34 14.54 -5.30
C SER A 4 -15.87 14.87 -5.56
N LYS A 5 -15.61 15.87 -6.36
CA LYS A 5 -14.26 16.27 -6.64
C LYS A 5 -13.48 16.67 -5.43
N LYS A 6 -14.14 17.21 -4.43
CA LYS A 6 -13.44 17.58 -3.22
C LYS A 6 -12.85 16.40 -2.52
N GLN A 7 -13.46 15.25 -2.73
CA GLN A 7 -12.95 14.05 -2.12
C GLN A 7 -11.74 13.52 -2.84
N ASN A 8 -11.40 14.08 -3.98
CA ASN A 8 -10.18 13.72 -4.67
C ASN A 8 -8.95 14.18 -3.92
N LYS A 9 -9.14 14.95 -2.87
CA LYS A 9 -8.02 15.35 -2.05
C LYS A 9 -7.63 14.33 -1.01
N LYS A 10 -8.24 13.16 -1.05
CA LYS A 10 -7.79 12.08 -0.22
C LYS A 10 -6.33 11.78 -0.51
N LYS A 11 -5.61 11.46 0.55
CA LYS A 11 -4.19 11.21 0.48
C LYS A 11 -3.88 9.93 -0.29
N TYR A 12 -4.76 8.95 -0.18
CA TYR A 12 -4.58 7.65 -0.82
C TYR A 12 -5.80 7.30 -1.63
N ASP A 13 -5.59 6.53 -2.70
CA ASP A 13 -6.72 5.98 -3.45
C ASP A 13 -7.32 4.81 -2.69
N VAL A 14 -6.47 3.99 -2.07
CA VAL A 14 -6.94 2.82 -1.35
C VAL A 14 -6.01 2.54 -0.17
N ILE A 15 -6.60 2.03 0.91
CA ILE A 15 -5.83 1.57 2.05
C ILE A 15 -6.19 0.11 2.27
N ILE A 16 -5.18 -0.73 2.50
CA ILE A 16 -5.38 -2.16 2.71
C ILE A 16 -5.06 -2.49 4.15
N ILE A 17 -6.07 -2.93 4.89
CA ILE A 17 -5.91 -3.37 6.26
C ILE A 17 -5.28 -4.75 6.22
N GLY A 18 -4.23 -4.96 6.99
CA GLY A 18 -3.46 -6.18 6.91
C GLY A 18 -2.58 -6.18 5.66
N GLY A 19 -2.12 -5.02 5.25
CA GLY A 19 -1.44 -4.82 3.98
C GLY A 19 -0.07 -5.44 3.85
N LEU A 20 0.48 -6.01 4.93
CA LEU A 20 1.77 -6.69 4.85
C LEU A 20 1.63 -8.20 4.92
N GLY A 21 0.39 -8.70 4.90
CA GLY A 21 0.14 -10.13 4.93
C GLY A 21 0.17 -10.76 3.54
N HIS A 22 -0.06 -12.08 3.52
CA HIS A 22 0.07 -12.87 2.29
C HIS A 22 -0.97 -12.52 1.22
N VAL A 23 -2.10 -11.94 1.62
CA VAL A 23 -3.12 -11.52 0.66
C VAL A 23 -3.02 -10.02 0.41
N GLY A 24 -2.86 -9.25 1.48
CA GLY A 24 -2.88 -7.79 1.37
C GLY A 24 -1.72 -7.21 0.61
N LEU A 25 -0.51 -7.73 0.84
CA LEU A 25 0.66 -7.17 0.18
C LEU A 25 0.64 -7.43 -1.34
N PRO A 26 0.40 -8.66 -1.81
CA PRO A 26 0.32 -8.86 -3.26
C PRO A 26 -0.81 -8.03 -3.90
N LEU A 27 -1.94 -7.92 -3.23
CA LEU A 27 -3.04 -7.10 -3.75
C LEU A 27 -2.62 -5.63 -3.84
N GLY A 28 -1.95 -5.14 -2.80
CA GLY A 28 -1.48 -3.75 -2.81
C GLY A 28 -0.49 -3.48 -3.91
N LEU A 29 0.42 -4.42 -4.16
CA LEU A 29 1.38 -4.28 -5.24
C LEU A 29 0.67 -4.23 -6.59
N ALA A 30 -0.34 -5.09 -6.78
CA ALA A 30 -1.08 -5.11 -8.04
C ALA A 30 -1.82 -3.79 -8.27
N LEU A 31 -2.44 -3.25 -7.23
CA LEU A 31 -3.16 -1.99 -7.36
C LEU A 31 -2.20 -0.83 -7.60
N ALA A 32 -1.07 -0.81 -6.90
CA ALA A 32 -0.09 0.25 -7.08
C ALA A 32 0.53 0.20 -8.49
N GLU A 33 0.68 -1.00 -9.03
CA GLU A 33 1.19 -1.17 -10.37
C GLU A 33 0.25 -0.58 -11.41
N LYS A 34 -1.04 -0.53 -11.09
CA LYS A 34 -2.03 0.08 -11.96
C LYS A 34 -2.08 1.60 -11.83
N GLY A 35 -1.26 2.16 -10.97
CA GLY A 35 -1.18 3.61 -10.82
C GLY A 35 -1.93 4.18 -9.64
N LEU A 36 -2.49 3.34 -8.79
CA LEU A 36 -3.18 3.82 -7.60
C LEU A 36 -2.20 4.13 -6.48
N LYS A 37 -2.57 5.11 -5.67
CA LYS A 37 -1.80 5.40 -4.46
C LYS A 37 -2.30 4.50 -3.36
N VAL A 38 -1.47 3.57 -2.93
CA VAL A 38 -1.86 2.53 -1.99
C VAL A 38 -1.20 2.75 -0.64
N CYS A 39 -1.99 2.71 0.42
CA CYS A 39 -1.46 2.69 1.78
C CYS A 39 -1.62 1.30 2.33
N LEU A 40 -0.52 0.72 2.78
CA LEU A 40 -0.52 -0.60 3.40
C LEU A 40 -0.56 -0.40 4.91
N HIS A 41 -1.70 -0.72 5.52
CA HIS A 41 -1.89 -0.54 6.96
C HIS A 41 -1.69 -1.88 7.66
N ASP A 42 -0.75 -1.92 8.60
CA ASP A 42 -0.47 -3.14 9.32
C ASP A 42 0.24 -2.78 10.63
N LYS A 43 0.08 -3.64 11.62
CA LYS A 43 0.77 -3.48 12.89
C LYS A 43 2.21 -3.97 12.84
N ASP A 44 2.57 -4.71 11.81
CA ASP A 44 3.88 -5.33 11.71
C ASP A 44 4.91 -4.35 11.19
N THR A 45 5.57 -3.67 12.12
CA THR A 45 6.56 -2.66 11.75
C THR A 45 7.84 -3.27 11.21
N LYS A 46 8.16 -4.51 11.58
CA LYS A 46 9.35 -5.17 11.05
C LYS A 46 9.19 -5.45 9.57
N ASN A 47 8.03 -5.99 9.19
CA ASN A 47 7.78 -6.25 7.78
C ASN A 47 7.66 -4.95 6.99
N ALA A 48 7.15 -3.89 7.61
CA ALA A 48 7.09 -2.60 6.95
C ALA A 48 8.50 -2.11 6.57
N GLU A 49 9.46 -2.30 7.46
CA GLU A 49 10.83 -1.91 7.16
C GLU A 49 11.41 -2.69 6.00
N LEU A 50 11.14 -4.00 5.95
CA LEU A 50 11.62 -4.82 4.83
C LEU A 50 11.01 -4.34 3.52
N VAL A 51 9.69 -4.13 3.51
CA VAL A 51 8.99 -3.75 2.30
C VAL A 51 9.45 -2.38 1.81
N ARG A 52 9.71 -1.45 2.72
CA ARG A 52 10.22 -0.14 2.32
C ARG A 52 11.56 -0.24 1.61
N LYS A 53 12.34 -1.25 1.93
CA LYS A 53 13.64 -1.48 1.30
C LYS A 53 13.52 -2.30 0.02
N GLY A 54 12.30 -2.68 -0.36
CA GLY A 54 12.10 -3.48 -1.56
C GLY A 54 12.28 -4.96 -1.33
N ILE A 55 12.18 -5.41 -0.08
CA ILE A 55 12.37 -6.81 0.28
C ILE A 55 11.05 -7.41 0.69
N MET A 56 10.65 -8.51 0.06
CA MET A 56 9.42 -9.20 0.42
C MET A 56 9.60 -9.93 1.74
N PRO A 57 8.64 -9.82 2.67
CA PRO A 57 8.73 -10.51 3.95
C PRO A 57 8.40 -12.00 3.87
N PHE A 58 7.98 -12.47 2.69
CA PHE A 58 7.70 -13.87 2.46
C PHE A 58 7.92 -14.15 0.97
N ILE A 59 7.95 -15.42 0.61
CA ILE A 59 8.16 -15.79 -0.79
C ILE A 59 6.85 -15.63 -1.55
N GLU A 60 6.88 -14.77 -2.55
CA GLU A 60 5.75 -14.57 -3.43
C GLU A 60 6.30 -14.43 -4.83
N TYR A 61 5.88 -15.30 -5.72
CA TYR A 61 6.47 -15.40 -7.04
C TYR A 61 6.39 -14.09 -7.80
N GLU A 62 7.52 -13.62 -8.30
CA GLU A 62 7.63 -12.41 -9.12
C GLU A 62 7.22 -11.11 -8.42
N ALA A 63 6.99 -11.16 -7.10
CA ALA A 63 6.57 -9.95 -6.40
C ALA A 63 7.71 -9.01 -6.10
N GLU A 64 8.90 -9.54 -5.82
CA GLU A 64 10.00 -8.69 -5.37
C GLU A 64 10.46 -7.69 -6.44
N PRO A 65 10.56 -8.06 -7.72
CA PRO A 65 10.92 -7.07 -8.73
C PRO A 65 9.87 -5.96 -8.86
N ILE A 66 8.59 -6.31 -8.69
CA ILE A 66 7.52 -5.32 -8.72
C ILE A 66 7.65 -4.38 -7.53
N LEU A 67 7.90 -4.94 -6.35
CA LEU A 67 8.06 -4.14 -5.15
C LEU A 67 9.24 -3.19 -5.28
N GLU A 68 10.38 -3.67 -5.76
CA GLU A 68 11.56 -2.84 -5.94
C GLU A 68 11.26 -1.65 -6.83
N LYS A 69 10.50 -1.88 -7.88
CA LYS A 69 10.13 -0.83 -8.81
C LYS A 69 9.20 0.18 -8.15
N LEU A 70 8.23 -0.30 -7.37
CA LEU A 70 7.24 0.58 -6.76
C LEU A 70 7.80 1.43 -5.64
N VAL A 71 8.74 0.91 -4.84
CA VAL A 71 9.27 1.71 -3.74
C VAL A 71 10.09 2.89 -4.24
N LYS A 72 10.52 2.86 -5.48
CA LYS A 72 11.24 3.97 -6.08
C LYS A 72 10.31 5.05 -6.60
N LYS A 73 9.02 4.77 -6.73
CA LYS A 73 8.05 5.74 -7.19
C LYS A 73 7.51 6.51 -6.01
N LYS A 74 7.42 7.83 -6.18
CA LYS A 74 6.87 8.67 -5.14
C LYS A 74 5.40 8.38 -4.96
N ASP A 75 4.98 8.17 -3.73
CA ASP A 75 3.57 8.02 -3.33
C ASP A 75 2.86 6.79 -3.89
N ALA A 76 3.58 5.84 -4.50
CA ALA A 76 2.93 4.63 -4.98
C ALA A 76 2.54 3.74 -3.81
N LEU A 77 3.45 3.54 -2.86
CA LEU A 77 3.19 2.74 -1.67
C LEU A 77 3.50 3.56 -0.43
N THR A 78 2.58 3.54 0.52
CA THR A 78 2.76 4.20 1.81
C THR A 78 2.44 3.17 2.89
N PHE A 79 3.04 3.34 4.06
CA PHE A 79 2.90 2.39 5.15
C PHE A 79 2.34 3.10 6.37
N SER A 80 1.41 2.46 7.06
CA SER A 80 0.79 3.07 8.22
C SER A 80 0.45 2.01 9.25
N SER A 81 0.59 2.36 10.53
CA SER A 81 0.08 1.55 11.62
C SER A 81 -0.98 2.31 12.41
N ASP A 82 -1.38 3.46 11.92
CA ASP A 82 -2.32 4.35 12.60
C ASP A 82 -3.70 4.23 11.95
N VAL A 83 -4.69 3.78 12.72
CA VAL A 83 -6.04 3.61 12.20
C VAL A 83 -6.64 4.90 11.67
N ARG A 84 -6.14 6.04 12.12
CA ARG A 84 -6.66 7.31 11.65
C ARG A 84 -6.37 7.56 10.18
N GLU A 85 -5.38 6.85 9.62
CA GLU A 85 -5.06 6.97 8.20
C GLU A 85 -6.16 6.41 7.31
N VAL A 86 -7.05 5.59 7.87
CA VAL A 86 -8.15 5.02 7.08
C VAL A 86 -9.00 6.11 6.44
N SER A 87 -9.21 7.20 7.16
CA SER A 87 -10.04 8.29 6.64
C SER A 87 -9.36 9.04 5.49
N GLN A 88 -8.08 8.79 5.26
CA GLN A 88 -7.32 9.45 4.21
C GLN A 88 -7.41 8.71 2.88
N ALA A 89 -8.15 7.63 2.81
CA ALA A 89 -8.26 6.83 1.61
C ALA A 89 -9.64 6.92 1.00
N ARG A 90 -9.72 6.73 -0.31
CA ARG A 90 -10.99 6.66 -1.01
C ARG A 90 -11.64 5.30 -0.79
N TYR A 91 -10.82 4.25 -0.76
CA TYR A 91 -11.28 2.87 -0.54
C TYR A 91 -10.45 2.22 0.55
N VAL A 92 -11.08 1.30 1.23
CA VAL A 92 -10.42 0.54 2.29
C VAL A 92 -10.42 -0.94 1.95
#